data_c78c260f1bee9b907de4f37fd9ff895f
#
_entry.id   c78c260f1bee9b907de4f37fd9ff895f
#
_cell.length_a   1.000
_cell.length_b   1.000
_cell.length_c   1.000
_cell.angle_alpha   90.00
_cell.angle_beta   90.00
_cell.angle_gamma   90.00
#
_symmetry.space_group_name_H-M   'P 1'
#
loop_
_entity.id
_entity.type
_entity.pdbx_description
1 polymer ?
#
loop_
_entity_poly.entity_id
_entity_poly.type
_entity_poly.pdbx_seq_one_letter_code
_entity_poly.pdbx_strand_id
1 'polypeptide(L)'
;MNMHSRRPLSLTNLRAFEAVARLLSFGAAADELHLTQSAISRQIKGLEDELGATLFVRGTRSVQIAPDGQTLLRAVEPWLAKLDSSVQQIRRSRSRRRVSVATFASFGSLWLLPRIEAFQREHPDIDIRVSAHDAIADLDDPELDLALRYLNPAQVPEGGVHMFDETLTPVVSRGLWEQIQLGKAPPLAGPADLVQHTLAEEDDDRPSTEFLSWHHWLAAQGQPNLQPRRWLYLNFTYQQVQAALAGHGVALARVPLVFEALQRGELVEPFGASGRIGSPFSYWMLVSTASRGRSEVQEFGAWVEAQAAATRAAVETSGRTPTRVASPAPSARPVR
;
A
#
# COMPACT_ATOMS: atom_id res chain seq x y z
N MET A 1 -5.61 48.69 21.42
CA MET A 1 -5.75 47.35 20.79
C MET A 1 -4.69 46.46 21.46
N ASN A 2 -5.08 45.77 22.57
CA ASN A 2 -4.15 45.00 23.40
C ASN A 2 -3.80 43.67 22.67
N MET A 3 -2.60 43.57 22.15
CA MET A 3 -1.97 42.29 21.81
C MET A 3 -1.71 41.55 23.14
N HIS A 4 -2.66 40.69 23.56
CA HIS A 4 -2.41 39.72 24.61
C HIS A 4 -1.29 38.81 24.11
N SER A 5 -0.12 38.90 24.75
CA SER A 5 0.97 37.93 24.59
C SER A 5 0.40 36.53 24.82
N ARG A 6 0.14 35.79 23.72
CA ARG A 6 -0.28 34.38 23.79
C ARG A 6 0.87 33.61 24.41
N ARG A 7 0.75 33.24 25.68
CA ARG A 7 1.65 32.25 26.27
C ARG A 7 1.47 30.95 25.44
N PRO A 8 2.55 30.28 25.05
CA PRO A 8 2.41 29.00 24.34
C PRO A 8 1.74 27.99 25.27
N LEU A 9 0.78 27.21 24.73
CA LEU A 9 0.09 26.16 25.46
C LEU A 9 1.09 25.14 26.03
N SER A 10 0.92 24.77 27.31
CA SER A 10 1.80 23.80 27.95
C SER A 10 1.50 22.38 27.48
N LEU A 11 2.52 21.66 27.02
CA LEU A 11 2.39 20.23 26.67
C LEU A 11 1.85 19.39 27.83
N THR A 12 2.24 19.71 29.06
CA THR A 12 1.76 19.02 30.26
C THR A 12 0.25 19.22 30.45
N ASN A 13 -0.25 20.45 30.22
CA ASN A 13 -1.68 20.73 30.31
C ASN A 13 -2.48 20.02 29.20
N LEU A 14 -1.92 19.92 27.98
CA LEU A 14 -2.54 19.22 26.86
C LEU A 14 -2.59 17.69 27.10
N ARG A 15 -1.53 17.10 27.68
CA ARG A 15 -1.56 15.68 28.08
C ARG A 15 -2.59 15.40 29.17
N ALA A 16 -2.67 16.26 30.20
CA ALA A 16 -3.70 16.12 31.23
C ALA A 16 -5.10 16.23 30.65
N PHE A 17 -5.31 17.17 29.73
CA PHE A 17 -6.59 17.36 29.05
C PHE A 17 -6.98 16.12 28.24
N GLU A 18 -6.06 15.56 27.40
CA GLU A 18 -6.31 14.37 26.60
C GLU A 18 -6.68 13.17 27.51
N ALA A 19 -5.89 12.93 28.56
CA ALA A 19 -6.13 11.82 29.47
C ALA A 19 -7.49 11.92 30.18
N VAL A 20 -7.87 13.13 30.67
CA VAL A 20 -9.20 13.34 31.27
C VAL A 20 -10.32 13.18 30.24
N ALA A 21 -10.13 13.65 29.01
CA ALA A 21 -11.11 13.55 27.94
C ALA A 21 -11.38 12.09 27.54
N ARG A 22 -10.34 11.28 27.44
CA ARG A 22 -10.43 9.86 27.10
C ARG A 22 -10.97 9.00 28.23
N LEU A 23 -10.54 9.23 29.48
CA LEU A 23 -10.93 8.43 30.63
C LEU A 23 -12.21 8.93 31.34
N LEU A 24 -12.66 10.14 31.02
CA LEU A 24 -13.79 10.84 31.65
C LEU A 24 -13.69 10.84 33.20
N SER A 25 -12.46 10.85 33.72
CA SER A 25 -12.13 10.75 35.13
C SER A 25 -10.84 11.48 35.46
N PHE A 26 -10.89 12.46 36.37
CA PHE A 26 -9.71 13.15 36.89
C PHE A 26 -8.83 12.22 37.75
N GLY A 27 -9.41 11.24 38.44
CA GLY A 27 -8.67 10.26 39.22
C GLY A 27 -7.91 9.29 38.33
N ALA A 28 -8.60 8.66 37.37
CA ALA A 28 -7.95 7.75 36.44
C ALA A 28 -6.85 8.42 35.60
N ALA A 29 -7.08 9.69 35.18
CA ALA A 29 -6.04 10.46 34.47
C ALA A 29 -4.83 10.77 35.38
N ALA A 30 -5.06 11.01 36.67
CA ALA A 30 -4.00 11.21 37.64
C ALA A 30 -3.14 9.94 37.82
N ASP A 31 -3.79 8.78 37.95
CA ASP A 31 -3.13 7.48 38.05
C ASP A 31 -2.27 7.18 36.81
N GLU A 32 -2.85 7.39 35.61
CA GLU A 32 -2.15 7.16 34.34
C GLU A 32 -0.91 8.04 34.17
N LEU A 33 -1.04 9.34 34.53
CA LEU A 33 0.04 10.31 34.39
C LEU A 33 1.00 10.35 35.60
N HIS A 34 0.80 9.49 36.59
CA HIS A 34 1.56 9.45 37.84
C HIS A 34 1.57 10.81 38.56
N LEU A 35 0.41 11.45 38.61
CA LEU A 35 0.19 12.75 39.27
C LEU A 35 -0.92 12.65 40.33
N THR A 36 -1.09 13.71 41.12
CA THR A 36 -2.24 13.81 42.01
C THR A 36 -3.45 14.35 41.27
N GLN A 37 -4.68 13.99 41.67
CA GLN A 37 -5.90 14.53 41.09
C GLN A 37 -5.98 16.07 41.20
N SER A 38 -5.42 16.65 42.25
CA SER A 38 -5.33 18.11 42.42
C SER A 38 -4.37 18.77 41.44
N ALA A 39 -3.30 18.04 41.02
CA ALA A 39 -2.40 18.51 39.98
C ALA A 39 -3.09 18.51 38.61
N ILE A 40 -3.77 17.42 38.25
CA ILE A 40 -4.57 17.35 37.02
C ILE A 40 -5.62 18.45 36.99
N SER A 41 -6.36 18.65 38.09
CA SER A 41 -7.37 19.72 38.17
C SER A 41 -6.78 21.13 37.96
N ARG A 42 -5.57 21.38 38.46
CA ARG A 42 -4.88 22.67 38.24
C ARG A 42 -4.43 22.82 36.79
N GLN A 43 -3.92 21.75 36.18
CA GLN A 43 -3.49 21.78 34.77
C GLN A 43 -4.67 22.04 33.83
N ILE A 44 -5.81 21.37 34.05
CA ILE A 44 -7.02 21.62 33.28
C ILE A 44 -7.52 23.05 33.48
N LYS A 45 -7.60 23.54 34.74
CA LYS A 45 -8.00 24.91 34.99
C LYS A 45 -7.09 25.92 34.36
N GLY A 46 -5.75 25.69 34.41
CA GLY A 46 -4.80 26.56 33.72
C GLY A 46 -5.02 26.61 32.20
N LEU A 47 -5.36 25.46 31.58
CA LEU A 47 -5.68 25.40 30.16
C LEU A 47 -7.01 26.12 29.83
N GLU A 48 -8.04 25.95 30.66
CA GLU A 48 -9.33 26.64 30.54
C GLU A 48 -9.15 28.17 30.67
N ASP A 49 -8.33 28.61 31.62
CA ASP A 49 -8.03 30.02 31.85
C ASP A 49 -7.23 30.65 30.67
N GLU A 50 -6.28 29.88 30.08
CA GLU A 50 -5.50 30.31 28.90
C GLU A 50 -6.39 30.42 27.65
N LEU A 51 -7.36 29.53 27.49
CA LEU A 51 -8.25 29.50 26.32
C LEU A 51 -9.47 30.41 26.51
N GLY A 52 -9.79 30.78 27.75
CA GLY A 52 -10.99 31.51 28.08
C GLY A 52 -12.27 30.68 27.85
N ALA A 53 -12.17 29.35 27.90
CA ALA A 53 -13.24 28.41 27.59
C ALA A 53 -13.32 27.27 28.61
N THR A 54 -14.49 26.73 28.82
CA THR A 54 -14.71 25.54 29.66
C THR A 54 -14.58 24.29 28.83
N LEU A 55 -13.65 23.40 29.21
CA LEU A 55 -13.36 22.17 28.48
C LEU A 55 -14.13 20.97 29.03
N PHE A 56 -14.47 20.99 30.34
CA PHE A 56 -15.24 19.93 31.00
C PHE A 56 -16.40 20.47 31.85
N VAL A 57 -17.53 19.79 31.75
CA VAL A 57 -18.65 19.99 32.65
C VAL A 57 -18.57 18.95 33.78
N ARG A 58 -18.48 19.42 35.03
CA ARG A 58 -18.37 18.57 36.22
C ARG A 58 -19.75 18.37 36.84
N GLY A 59 -20.25 17.15 36.76
CA GLY A 59 -21.44 16.73 37.52
C GLY A 59 -21.05 16.15 38.87
N THR A 60 -22.05 15.84 39.69
CA THR A 60 -21.85 15.29 41.06
C THR A 60 -21.14 13.92 41.07
N ARG A 61 -21.22 13.15 39.96
CA ARG A 61 -20.62 11.81 39.82
C ARG A 61 -20.07 11.54 38.42
N SER A 62 -20.04 12.53 37.55
CA SER A 62 -19.61 12.35 36.17
C SER A 62 -18.83 13.56 35.65
N VAL A 63 -17.88 13.30 34.75
CA VAL A 63 -17.17 14.29 33.97
C VAL A 63 -17.65 14.15 32.53
N GLN A 64 -18.02 15.25 31.91
CA GLN A 64 -18.42 15.29 30.52
C GLN A 64 -17.55 16.32 29.79
N ILE A 65 -17.16 16.01 28.56
CA ILE A 65 -16.41 16.94 27.72
C ILE A 65 -17.38 17.99 27.17
N ALA A 66 -17.00 19.27 27.29
CA ALA A 66 -17.77 20.40 26.75
C ALA A 66 -17.56 20.52 25.22
N PRO A 67 -18.41 21.28 24.47
CA PRO A 67 -18.26 21.46 23.04
C PRO A 67 -16.88 22.01 22.63
N ASP A 68 -16.34 22.99 23.39
CA ASP A 68 -15.01 23.54 23.17
C ASP A 68 -13.93 22.50 23.47
N GLY A 69 -14.12 21.66 24.48
CA GLY A 69 -13.28 20.50 24.78
C GLY A 69 -13.25 19.50 23.62
N GLN A 70 -14.40 19.17 23.03
CA GLN A 70 -14.45 18.29 21.87
C GLN A 70 -13.71 18.85 20.66
N THR A 71 -13.80 20.17 20.45
CA THR A 71 -13.08 20.85 19.37
C THR A 71 -11.57 20.78 19.58
N LEU A 72 -11.11 21.03 20.81
CA LEU A 72 -9.70 20.91 21.17
C LEU A 72 -9.20 19.48 21.08
N LEU A 73 -9.97 18.49 21.53
CA LEU A 73 -9.57 17.07 21.51
C LEU A 73 -9.27 16.57 20.09
N ARG A 74 -10.12 16.90 19.14
CA ARG A 74 -9.90 16.53 17.71
C ARG A 74 -8.59 17.05 17.14
N ALA A 75 -8.10 18.19 17.63
CA ALA A 75 -6.83 18.75 17.20
C ALA A 75 -5.63 18.18 17.99
N VAL A 76 -5.80 17.97 19.30
CA VAL A 76 -4.72 17.60 20.23
C VAL A 76 -4.38 16.11 20.16
N GLU A 77 -5.38 15.23 20.08
CA GLU A 77 -5.22 13.78 20.11
C GLU A 77 -4.28 13.27 18.97
N PRO A 78 -4.49 13.62 17.68
CA PRO A 78 -3.59 13.20 16.61
C PRO A 78 -2.17 13.77 16.77
N TRP A 79 -2.07 15.00 17.26
CA TRP A 79 -0.78 15.67 17.47
C TRP A 79 0.03 15.02 18.58
N LEU A 80 -0.60 14.69 19.73
CA LEU A 80 0.06 13.98 20.83
C LEU A 80 0.48 12.57 20.39
N ALA A 81 -0.37 11.84 19.66
CA ALA A 81 -0.03 10.52 19.12
C ALA A 81 1.20 10.58 18.19
N LYS A 82 1.26 11.60 17.31
CA LYS A 82 2.42 11.82 16.43
C LYS A 82 3.69 12.16 17.22
N LEU A 83 3.58 12.99 18.25
CA LEU A 83 4.70 13.33 19.12
C LEU A 83 5.24 12.10 19.87
N ASP A 84 4.35 11.28 20.45
CA ASP A 84 4.72 10.07 21.18
C ASP A 84 5.36 9.03 20.26
N SER A 85 4.84 8.88 19.05
CA SER A 85 5.43 8.06 18.00
C SER A 85 6.87 8.49 17.68
N SER A 86 7.08 9.79 17.46
CA SER A 86 8.42 10.36 17.19
C SER A 86 9.41 10.15 18.34
N VAL A 87 8.96 10.31 19.59
CA VAL A 87 9.78 10.05 20.79
C VAL A 87 10.13 8.56 20.89
N GLN A 88 9.17 7.67 20.64
CA GLN A 88 9.43 6.23 20.61
C GLN A 88 10.40 5.85 19.51
N GLN A 89 10.30 6.47 18.34
CA GLN A 89 11.24 6.25 17.24
C GLN A 89 12.67 6.66 17.62
N ILE A 90 12.86 7.86 18.20
CA ILE A 90 14.17 8.33 18.68
C ILE A 90 14.77 7.34 19.73
N ARG A 91 13.92 6.80 20.60
CA ARG A 91 14.36 5.82 21.60
C ARG A 91 14.73 4.47 20.99
N ARG A 92 13.99 4.03 19.95
CA ARG A 92 14.21 2.75 19.24
C ARG A 92 15.38 2.81 18.27
N SER A 93 15.60 3.94 17.59
CA SER A 93 16.71 4.11 16.64
C SER A 93 18.11 4.04 17.29
N ARG A 94 18.18 4.04 18.62
CA ARG A 94 19.45 3.82 19.36
C ARG A 94 19.85 2.35 19.50
N SER A 95 18.99 1.38 19.15
CA SER A 95 19.28 -0.04 19.41
C SER A 95 19.37 -0.94 18.17
N ARG A 96 18.76 -0.56 17.02
CA ARG A 96 18.84 -1.33 15.77
C ARG A 96 18.70 -0.41 14.55
N ARG A 97 19.45 -0.71 13.49
CA ARG A 97 19.30 -0.08 12.17
C ARG A 97 17.93 -0.48 11.61
N ARG A 98 17.13 0.47 11.15
CA ARG A 98 15.79 0.20 10.60
C ARG A 98 15.50 1.09 9.41
N VAL A 99 14.84 0.52 8.40
CA VAL A 99 14.30 1.24 7.25
C VAL A 99 12.78 1.15 7.25
N SER A 100 12.11 2.30 7.19
CA SER A 100 10.65 2.43 7.11
C SER A 100 10.25 2.71 5.67
N VAL A 101 9.49 1.80 5.06
CA VAL A 101 9.07 1.83 3.65
C VAL A 101 7.57 2.02 3.58
N ALA A 102 7.11 3.08 2.89
CA ALA A 102 5.72 3.22 2.52
C ALA A 102 5.50 2.71 1.10
N THR A 103 4.44 1.94 0.89
CA THR A 103 4.07 1.44 -0.43
C THR A 103 2.56 1.28 -0.52
N PHE A 104 2.04 0.84 -1.66
CA PHE A 104 0.64 0.42 -1.77
C PHE A 104 0.53 -1.12 -1.67
N ALA A 105 -0.66 -1.59 -1.26
CA ALA A 105 -0.85 -2.97 -0.83
C ALA A 105 -0.42 -4.00 -1.87
N SER A 106 -0.78 -3.79 -3.14
CA SER A 106 -0.46 -4.75 -4.21
C SER A 106 1.03 -4.84 -4.51
N PHE A 107 1.77 -3.71 -4.50
CA PHE A 107 3.20 -3.72 -4.70
C PHE A 107 3.93 -4.38 -3.52
N GLY A 108 3.52 -4.00 -2.31
CA GLY A 108 4.05 -4.64 -1.09
C GLY A 108 3.90 -6.15 -1.13
N SER A 109 2.69 -6.64 -1.41
CA SER A 109 2.37 -8.07 -1.35
C SER A 109 2.97 -8.88 -2.50
N LEU A 110 2.95 -8.36 -3.73
CA LEU A 110 3.30 -9.13 -4.93
C LEU A 110 4.77 -8.97 -5.34
N TRP A 111 5.37 -7.80 -5.09
CA TRP A 111 6.72 -7.54 -5.56
C TRP A 111 7.74 -7.45 -4.42
N LEU A 112 7.45 -6.70 -3.34
CA LEU A 112 8.44 -6.40 -2.30
C LEU A 112 8.61 -7.56 -1.32
N LEU A 113 7.52 -8.04 -0.71
CA LEU A 113 7.58 -9.08 0.33
C LEU A 113 8.24 -10.38 -0.14
N PRO A 114 7.99 -10.90 -1.36
CA PRO A 114 8.67 -12.12 -1.81
C PRO A 114 10.19 -12.00 -1.88
N ARG A 115 10.72 -10.78 -1.94
CA ARG A 115 12.15 -10.46 -2.11
C ARG A 115 12.84 -10.06 -0.81
N ILE A 116 12.12 -9.57 0.19
CA ILE A 116 12.69 -9.01 1.44
C ILE A 116 13.57 -10.02 2.17
N GLU A 117 13.23 -11.30 2.16
CA GLU A 117 14.03 -12.34 2.83
C GLU A 117 15.48 -12.38 2.32
N ALA A 118 15.69 -12.17 1.01
CA ALA A 118 17.04 -12.12 0.44
C ALA A 118 17.83 -10.93 1.01
N PHE A 119 17.22 -9.75 1.11
CA PHE A 119 17.85 -8.59 1.72
C PHE A 119 18.19 -8.84 3.20
N GLN A 120 17.25 -9.37 4.00
CA GLN A 120 17.46 -9.61 5.42
C GLN A 120 18.52 -10.69 5.71
N ARG A 121 18.75 -11.59 4.76
CA ARG A 121 19.83 -12.58 4.86
C ARG A 121 21.22 -11.94 4.68
N GLU A 122 21.33 -10.94 3.80
CA GLU A 122 22.56 -10.18 3.56
C GLU A 122 22.80 -9.10 4.62
N HIS A 123 21.71 -8.54 5.20
CA HIS A 123 21.73 -7.46 6.19
C HIS A 123 20.91 -7.83 7.44
N PRO A 124 21.37 -8.81 8.25
CA PRO A 124 20.60 -9.31 9.40
C PRO A 124 20.46 -8.32 10.55
N ASP A 125 21.21 -7.22 10.52
CA ASP A 125 21.18 -6.12 11.49
C ASP A 125 20.19 -5.00 11.12
N ILE A 126 19.57 -5.07 9.93
CA ILE A 126 18.62 -4.07 9.44
C ILE A 126 17.20 -4.60 9.55
N ASP A 127 16.38 -3.95 10.36
CA ASP A 127 14.95 -4.22 10.44
C ASP A 127 14.20 -3.43 9.33
N ILE A 128 13.27 -4.07 8.63
CA ILE A 128 12.43 -3.42 7.63
C ILE A 128 11.01 -3.29 8.16
N ARG A 129 10.49 -2.05 8.17
CA ARG A 129 9.07 -1.75 8.46
C ARG A 129 8.38 -1.39 7.16
N VAL A 130 7.40 -2.19 6.73
CA VAL A 130 6.58 -1.89 5.56
C VAL A 130 5.21 -1.38 6.01
N SER A 131 4.84 -0.20 5.53
CA SER A 131 3.50 0.37 5.70
C SER A 131 2.82 0.39 4.33
N ALA A 132 1.84 -0.48 4.16
CA ALA A 132 1.12 -0.65 2.90
C ALA A 132 -0.25 0.03 2.97
N HIS A 133 -0.37 1.21 2.38
CA HIS A 133 -1.61 1.98 2.26
C HIS A 133 -1.58 2.86 1.01
N ASP A 134 -2.77 3.15 0.47
CA ASP A 134 -2.91 3.87 -0.81
C ASP A 134 -2.85 5.40 -0.65
N ALA A 135 -2.90 5.91 0.59
CA ALA A 135 -2.70 7.34 0.83
C ALA A 135 -1.34 7.84 0.30
N ILE A 136 -1.33 9.05 -0.22
CA ILE A 136 -0.09 9.70 -0.68
C ILE A 136 0.87 9.74 0.51
N ALA A 137 2.08 9.18 0.32
CA ALA A 137 3.11 9.23 1.34
C ALA A 137 3.60 10.67 1.48
N ASP A 138 3.51 11.21 2.68
CA ASP A 138 4.17 12.45 3.03
C ASP A 138 5.67 12.14 3.23
N LEU A 139 6.50 12.56 2.26
CA LEU A 139 7.96 12.38 2.33
C LEU A 139 8.61 13.24 3.41
N ASP A 140 7.90 14.24 3.94
CA ASP A 140 8.32 15.04 5.07
C ASP A 140 7.95 14.39 6.42
N ASP A 141 7.23 13.24 6.40
CA ASP A 141 7.00 12.44 7.60
C ASP A 141 8.33 11.87 8.12
N PRO A 142 8.77 12.27 9.33
CA PRO A 142 10.03 11.81 9.91
C PRO A 142 10.04 10.29 10.19
N GLU A 143 8.90 9.61 10.15
CA GLU A 143 8.81 8.16 10.29
C GLU A 143 8.98 7.40 8.97
N LEU A 144 9.05 8.11 7.84
CA LEU A 144 9.20 7.53 6.52
C LEU A 144 10.61 7.74 5.98
N ASP A 145 11.28 6.66 5.61
CA ASP A 145 12.61 6.73 4.99
C ASP A 145 12.52 6.66 3.47
N LEU A 146 11.61 5.82 2.95
CA LEU A 146 11.52 5.50 1.54
C LEU A 146 10.08 5.18 1.15
N ALA A 147 9.65 5.67 -0.02
CA ALA A 147 8.35 5.36 -0.60
C ALA A 147 8.50 4.69 -1.96
N LEU A 148 7.76 3.60 -2.18
CA LEU A 148 7.64 2.92 -3.47
C LEU A 148 6.25 3.22 -4.02
N ARG A 149 6.19 3.93 -5.15
CA ARG A 149 4.94 4.53 -5.65
C ARG A 149 4.71 4.24 -7.13
N TYR A 150 3.45 4.22 -7.51
CA TYR A 150 2.98 4.15 -8.87
C TYR A 150 2.48 5.53 -9.26
N LEU A 151 3.22 6.23 -10.12
CA LEU A 151 3.02 7.64 -10.43
C LEU A 151 3.07 7.90 -11.93
N ASN A 152 2.35 8.93 -12.37
CA ASN A 152 2.61 9.51 -13.66
C ASN A 152 4.01 10.17 -13.65
N PRO A 153 4.86 9.94 -14.66
CA PRO A 153 6.21 10.51 -14.72
C PRO A 153 6.26 12.04 -14.54
N ALA A 154 5.20 12.75 -14.99
CA ALA A 154 5.09 14.20 -14.84
C ALA A 154 4.86 14.67 -13.38
N GLN A 155 4.50 13.77 -12.49
CA GLN A 155 4.20 14.06 -11.07
C GLN A 155 5.31 13.59 -10.12
N VAL A 156 6.39 13.05 -10.66
CA VAL A 156 7.48 12.51 -9.84
C VAL A 156 8.30 13.66 -9.25
N PRO A 157 8.50 13.70 -7.91
CA PRO A 157 9.37 14.67 -7.27
C PRO A 157 10.82 14.57 -7.74
N GLU A 158 11.57 15.68 -7.63
CA GLU A 158 13.00 15.69 -7.92
C GLU A 158 13.76 14.64 -7.08
N GLY A 159 14.62 13.88 -7.75
CA GLY A 159 15.38 12.79 -7.13
C GLY A 159 14.63 11.47 -7.03
N GLY A 160 13.44 11.36 -7.65
CA GLY A 160 12.75 10.07 -7.82
C GLY A 160 13.52 9.13 -8.73
N VAL A 161 13.67 7.87 -8.33
CA VAL A 161 14.35 6.82 -9.08
C VAL A 161 13.34 5.95 -9.80
N HIS A 162 13.42 5.90 -11.14
CA HIS A 162 12.56 5.05 -11.95
C HIS A 162 12.89 3.57 -11.74
N MET A 163 11.90 2.80 -11.37
CA MET A 163 12.04 1.35 -11.14
C MET A 163 11.75 0.55 -12.41
N PHE A 164 10.51 0.60 -12.88
CA PHE A 164 10.04 -0.05 -14.11
C PHE A 164 8.70 0.49 -14.56
N ASP A 165 8.38 0.28 -15.83
CA ASP A 165 7.11 0.66 -16.43
C ASP A 165 6.02 -0.38 -16.11
N GLU A 166 4.77 0.05 -16.30
CA GLU A 166 3.61 -0.82 -16.13
C GLU A 166 3.19 -1.47 -17.45
N THR A 167 2.92 -2.75 -17.37
CA THR A 167 2.32 -3.53 -18.44
C THR A 167 1.20 -4.39 -17.88
N LEU A 168 0.01 -4.31 -18.44
CA LEU A 168 -1.16 -5.08 -18.04
C LEU A 168 -1.36 -6.26 -18.97
N THR A 169 -1.81 -7.38 -18.41
CA THR A 169 -2.14 -8.58 -19.15
C THR A 169 -3.25 -9.37 -18.46
N PRO A 170 -4.22 -9.93 -19.19
CA PRO A 170 -5.11 -10.94 -18.64
C PRO A 170 -4.35 -12.18 -18.19
N VAL A 171 -4.72 -12.70 -17.02
CA VAL A 171 -4.12 -13.93 -16.48
C VAL A 171 -5.20 -14.86 -15.94
N VAL A 172 -4.91 -16.15 -16.01
CA VAL A 172 -5.69 -17.24 -15.40
C VAL A 172 -4.76 -18.15 -14.62
N SER A 173 -5.29 -18.93 -13.66
CA SER A 173 -4.50 -20.00 -13.06
C SER A 173 -4.16 -21.09 -14.07
N ARG A 174 -3.04 -21.78 -13.82
CA ARG A 174 -2.66 -22.95 -14.59
C ARG A 174 -3.78 -24.00 -14.65
N GLY A 175 -4.44 -24.25 -13.52
CA GLY A 175 -5.53 -25.24 -13.47
C GLY A 175 -6.72 -24.86 -14.35
N LEU A 176 -7.14 -23.58 -14.33
CA LEU A 176 -8.21 -23.12 -15.22
C LEU A 176 -7.78 -23.20 -16.68
N TRP A 177 -6.54 -22.83 -17.01
CA TRP A 177 -5.99 -22.92 -18.36
C TRP A 177 -6.01 -24.37 -18.88
N GLU A 178 -5.58 -25.34 -18.07
CA GLU A 178 -5.63 -26.76 -18.41
C GLU A 178 -7.07 -27.23 -18.66
N GLN A 179 -8.07 -26.78 -17.86
CA GLN A 179 -9.49 -27.10 -18.11
C GLN A 179 -9.99 -26.53 -19.44
N ILE A 180 -9.57 -25.31 -19.79
CA ILE A 180 -9.89 -24.67 -21.07
C ILE A 180 -9.29 -25.46 -22.22
N GLN A 181 -8.02 -25.88 -22.14
CA GLN A 181 -7.35 -26.66 -23.17
C GLN A 181 -7.97 -28.05 -23.37
N LEU A 182 -8.54 -28.63 -22.31
CA LEU A 182 -9.25 -29.90 -22.35
C LEU A 182 -10.72 -29.79 -22.80
N GLY A 183 -11.21 -28.55 -23.09
CA GLY A 183 -12.61 -28.33 -23.44
C GLY A 183 -13.60 -28.52 -22.27
N LYS A 184 -13.09 -28.53 -21.02
CA LYS A 184 -13.90 -28.67 -19.79
C LYS A 184 -14.32 -27.34 -19.19
N ALA A 185 -13.77 -26.23 -19.68
CA ALA A 185 -14.16 -24.86 -19.36
C ALA A 185 -14.39 -24.07 -20.66
N PRO A 186 -15.12 -22.96 -20.64
CA PRO A 186 -15.34 -22.13 -21.82
C PRO A 186 -14.03 -21.73 -22.51
N PRO A 187 -13.99 -21.62 -23.85
CA PRO A 187 -12.80 -21.25 -24.58
C PRO A 187 -12.29 -19.86 -24.17
N LEU A 188 -11.00 -19.64 -24.30
CA LEU A 188 -10.34 -18.35 -24.07
C LEU A 188 -9.19 -18.19 -25.08
N ALA A 189 -9.55 -18.19 -26.37
CA ALA A 189 -8.62 -18.08 -27.48
C ALA A 189 -8.39 -16.62 -27.92
N GLY A 190 -9.33 -15.75 -27.63
CA GLY A 190 -9.26 -14.32 -27.94
C GLY A 190 -10.09 -13.44 -27.00
N PRO A 191 -9.91 -12.10 -27.08
CA PRO A 191 -10.61 -11.16 -26.21
C PRO A 191 -12.14 -11.32 -26.21
N ALA A 192 -12.76 -11.69 -27.33
CA ALA A 192 -14.20 -11.90 -27.43
C ALA A 192 -14.73 -13.03 -26.55
N ASP A 193 -13.89 -14.04 -26.24
CA ASP A 193 -14.28 -15.18 -25.41
C ASP A 193 -14.49 -14.79 -23.93
N LEU A 194 -13.96 -13.66 -23.50
CA LEU A 194 -14.12 -13.12 -22.13
C LEU A 194 -15.59 -12.96 -21.73
N VAL A 195 -16.51 -12.84 -22.70
CA VAL A 195 -17.97 -12.83 -22.45
C VAL A 195 -18.45 -14.07 -21.66
N GLN A 196 -17.73 -15.19 -21.75
CA GLN A 196 -18.09 -16.44 -21.11
C GLN A 196 -17.46 -16.63 -19.72
N HIS A 197 -16.58 -15.71 -19.30
CA HIS A 197 -15.79 -15.80 -18.09
C HIS A 197 -16.23 -14.82 -17.02
N THR A 198 -15.82 -15.08 -15.78
CA THR A 198 -15.85 -14.09 -14.71
C THR A 198 -14.59 -13.24 -14.83
N LEU A 199 -14.73 -11.91 -14.81
CA LEU A 199 -13.60 -10.96 -14.78
C LEU A 199 -13.48 -10.35 -13.39
N ALA A 200 -12.26 -10.37 -12.84
CA ALA A 200 -11.94 -9.68 -11.60
C ALA A 200 -11.57 -8.23 -11.93
N GLU A 201 -12.30 -7.25 -11.35
CA GLU A 201 -12.12 -5.83 -11.56
C GLU A 201 -11.63 -5.15 -10.29
N GLU A 202 -10.73 -4.17 -10.41
CA GLU A 202 -10.35 -3.30 -9.31
C GLU A 202 -11.37 -2.17 -9.16
N ASP A 203 -12.15 -2.20 -8.07
CA ASP A 203 -13.17 -1.20 -7.75
C ASP A 203 -12.58 -0.17 -6.78
N ASP A 204 -12.06 0.92 -7.32
CA ASP A 204 -11.28 1.92 -6.61
C ASP A 204 -11.39 3.27 -7.34
N ASP A 205 -11.45 4.36 -6.57
CA ASP A 205 -11.64 5.73 -7.07
C ASP A 205 -10.32 6.46 -7.42
N ARG A 206 -9.16 5.79 -7.42
CA ARG A 206 -7.88 6.42 -7.75
C ARG A 206 -7.80 6.80 -9.23
N PRO A 207 -7.20 7.95 -9.59
CA PRO A 207 -7.06 8.37 -11.00
C PRO A 207 -6.32 7.36 -11.90
N SER A 208 -5.42 6.56 -11.31
CA SER A 208 -4.70 5.51 -12.04
C SER A 208 -5.56 4.30 -12.41
N THR A 209 -6.69 4.10 -11.71
CA THR A 209 -7.56 2.93 -11.89
C THR A 209 -8.19 2.90 -13.28
N GLU A 210 -8.44 4.06 -13.89
CA GLU A 210 -8.92 4.12 -15.28
C GLU A 210 -8.02 3.31 -16.23
N PHE A 211 -6.69 3.48 -16.10
CA PHE A 211 -5.71 2.79 -16.95
C PHE A 211 -5.46 1.34 -16.53
N LEU A 212 -5.93 0.91 -15.36
CA LEU A 212 -5.78 -0.43 -14.81
C LEU A 212 -7.05 -1.27 -14.94
N SER A 213 -8.10 -0.73 -15.56
CA SER A 213 -9.43 -1.32 -15.66
C SER A 213 -9.57 -2.27 -16.86
N TRP A 214 -10.49 -3.22 -16.73
CA TRP A 214 -10.93 -4.02 -17.87
C TRP A 214 -11.53 -3.17 -18.98
N HIS A 215 -12.20 -2.05 -18.63
CA HIS A 215 -12.74 -1.15 -19.65
C HIS A 215 -11.63 -0.62 -20.57
N HIS A 216 -10.52 -0.15 -20.00
CA HIS A 216 -9.38 0.33 -20.76
C HIS A 216 -8.75 -0.78 -21.61
N TRP A 217 -8.55 -1.97 -21.02
CA TRP A 217 -7.97 -3.10 -21.73
C TRP A 217 -8.85 -3.58 -22.88
N LEU A 218 -10.16 -3.74 -22.66
CA LEU A 218 -11.13 -4.17 -23.67
C LEU A 218 -11.23 -3.16 -24.81
N ALA A 219 -11.22 -1.86 -24.53
CA ALA A 219 -11.20 -0.82 -25.55
C ALA A 219 -9.94 -0.93 -26.44
N ALA A 220 -8.76 -1.13 -25.83
CA ALA A 220 -7.49 -1.34 -26.54
C ALA A 220 -7.51 -2.62 -27.41
N GLN A 221 -8.28 -3.63 -27.04
CA GLN A 221 -8.46 -4.88 -27.80
C GLN A 221 -9.63 -4.84 -28.79
N GLY A 222 -10.23 -3.67 -29.02
CA GLY A 222 -11.35 -3.52 -29.96
C GLY A 222 -12.69 -4.09 -29.49
N GLN A 223 -12.85 -4.28 -28.19
CA GLN A 223 -14.03 -4.86 -27.54
C GLN A 223 -14.65 -3.93 -26.47
N PRO A 224 -14.85 -2.63 -26.74
CA PRO A 224 -15.21 -1.63 -25.71
C PRO A 224 -16.55 -1.90 -25.01
N ASN A 225 -17.44 -2.65 -25.65
CA ASN A 225 -18.81 -2.92 -25.15
C ASN A 225 -18.97 -4.35 -24.61
N LEU A 226 -17.89 -5.14 -24.49
CA LEU A 226 -17.98 -6.51 -24.02
C LEU A 226 -18.44 -6.52 -22.57
N GLN A 227 -19.45 -7.34 -22.29
CA GLN A 227 -19.91 -7.64 -20.93
C GLN A 227 -19.55 -9.07 -20.59
N PRO A 228 -18.79 -9.33 -19.52
CA PRO A 228 -18.46 -10.68 -19.11
C PRO A 228 -19.67 -11.40 -18.55
N ARG A 229 -19.54 -12.72 -18.37
CA ARG A 229 -20.57 -13.50 -17.71
C ARG A 229 -20.86 -13.02 -16.28
N ARG A 230 -19.83 -12.58 -15.55
CA ARG A 230 -19.91 -12.00 -14.20
C ARG A 230 -18.74 -11.07 -13.96
N TRP A 231 -18.97 -10.07 -13.10
CA TRP A 231 -17.94 -9.27 -12.50
C TRP A 231 -17.65 -9.76 -11.08
N LEU A 232 -16.38 -9.74 -10.68
CA LEU A 232 -15.92 -9.88 -9.31
C LEU A 232 -15.16 -8.59 -8.94
N TYR A 233 -15.80 -7.73 -8.17
CA TYR A 233 -15.21 -6.46 -7.75
C TYR A 233 -14.37 -6.62 -6.51
N LEU A 234 -13.15 -6.08 -6.53
CA LEU A 234 -12.13 -6.19 -5.48
C LEU A 234 -11.40 -4.86 -5.33
N ASN A 235 -10.94 -4.55 -4.13
CA ASN A 235 -10.32 -3.25 -3.86
C ASN A 235 -8.84 -3.15 -4.28
N PHE A 236 -8.16 -4.29 -4.50
CA PHE A 236 -6.72 -4.32 -4.75
C PHE A 236 -6.33 -5.33 -5.82
N THR A 237 -5.36 -4.96 -6.66
CA THR A 237 -4.80 -5.86 -7.70
C THR A 237 -4.33 -7.21 -7.12
N TYR A 238 -3.71 -7.23 -5.92
CA TYR A 238 -3.26 -8.50 -5.33
C TYR A 238 -4.41 -9.46 -5.06
N GLN A 239 -5.61 -8.96 -4.72
CA GLN A 239 -6.81 -9.78 -4.55
C GLN A 239 -7.31 -10.35 -5.88
N GLN A 240 -7.22 -9.58 -6.97
CA GLN A 240 -7.53 -10.08 -8.32
C GLN A 240 -6.60 -11.24 -8.69
N VAL A 241 -5.31 -11.08 -8.41
CA VAL A 241 -4.30 -12.13 -8.64
C VAL A 241 -4.62 -13.39 -7.83
N GLN A 242 -4.99 -13.23 -6.54
CA GLN A 242 -5.41 -14.35 -5.71
C GLN A 242 -6.69 -15.02 -6.21
N ALA A 243 -7.67 -14.25 -6.69
CA ALA A 243 -8.89 -14.79 -7.28
C ALA A 243 -8.58 -15.60 -8.55
N ALA A 244 -7.68 -15.12 -9.42
CA ALA A 244 -7.22 -15.86 -10.58
C ALA A 244 -6.52 -17.17 -10.19
N LEU A 245 -5.57 -17.12 -9.24
CA LEU A 245 -4.85 -18.30 -8.73
C LEU A 245 -5.82 -19.35 -8.15
N ALA A 246 -6.88 -18.91 -7.47
CA ALA A 246 -7.94 -19.79 -6.95
C ALA A 246 -8.90 -20.32 -8.05
N GLY A 247 -8.72 -19.92 -9.31
CA GLY A 247 -9.54 -20.38 -10.44
C GLY A 247 -10.90 -19.71 -10.56
N HIS A 248 -11.13 -18.56 -9.90
CA HIS A 248 -12.41 -17.85 -9.94
C HIS A 248 -12.70 -17.13 -11.27
N GLY A 249 -11.72 -17.02 -12.16
CA GLY A 249 -11.89 -16.38 -13.46
C GLY A 249 -10.59 -15.77 -13.98
N VAL A 250 -10.75 -14.72 -14.78
CA VAL A 250 -9.65 -13.98 -15.41
C VAL A 250 -9.39 -12.70 -14.63
N ALA A 251 -8.15 -12.43 -14.27
CA ALA A 251 -7.73 -11.18 -13.68
C ALA A 251 -6.94 -10.34 -14.68
N LEU A 252 -7.03 -9.01 -14.58
CA LEU A 252 -6.14 -8.11 -15.26
C LEU A 252 -4.93 -7.84 -14.35
N ALA A 253 -3.82 -8.52 -14.63
CA ALA A 253 -2.63 -8.47 -13.81
C ALA A 253 -1.60 -7.47 -14.32
N ARG A 254 -0.79 -6.97 -13.41
CA ARG A 254 0.36 -6.09 -13.67
C ARG A 254 1.59 -6.96 -13.85
N VAL A 255 2.09 -7.07 -15.08
CA VAL A 255 3.18 -7.99 -15.45
C VAL A 255 4.38 -7.89 -14.50
N PRO A 256 4.92 -6.68 -14.16
CA PRO A 256 6.06 -6.60 -13.27
C PRO A 256 5.82 -7.18 -11.87
N LEU A 257 4.56 -7.15 -11.39
CA LEU A 257 4.21 -7.64 -10.05
C LEU A 257 3.96 -9.14 -10.02
N VAL A 258 3.53 -9.74 -11.13
CA VAL A 258 3.20 -11.17 -11.21
C VAL A 258 4.23 -11.97 -12.02
N PHE A 259 5.33 -11.35 -12.44
CA PHE A 259 6.30 -11.95 -13.33
C PHE A 259 6.82 -13.30 -12.85
N GLU A 260 7.11 -13.44 -11.56
CA GLU A 260 7.57 -14.71 -10.99
C GLU A 260 6.50 -15.80 -11.03
N ALA A 261 5.23 -15.45 -10.78
CA ALA A 261 4.13 -16.39 -10.87
C ALA A 261 3.91 -16.87 -12.33
N LEU A 262 4.11 -15.99 -13.30
CA LEU A 262 4.13 -16.33 -14.72
C LEU A 262 5.30 -17.25 -15.05
N GLN A 263 6.50 -16.96 -14.57
CA GLN A 263 7.68 -17.81 -14.78
C GLN A 263 7.53 -19.21 -14.18
N ARG A 264 6.95 -19.29 -12.96
CA ARG A 264 6.67 -20.59 -12.31
C ARG A 264 5.49 -21.34 -12.94
N GLY A 265 4.78 -20.69 -13.89
CA GLY A 265 3.62 -21.25 -14.55
C GLY A 265 2.40 -21.40 -13.62
N GLU A 266 2.37 -20.72 -12.49
CA GLU A 266 1.21 -20.62 -11.58
C GLU A 266 0.09 -19.81 -12.23
N LEU A 267 0.48 -18.75 -12.94
CA LEU A 267 -0.37 -17.95 -13.81
C LEU A 267 0.02 -18.15 -15.27
N VAL A 268 -0.97 -18.03 -16.15
CA VAL A 268 -0.82 -18.13 -17.61
C VAL A 268 -1.44 -16.90 -18.26
N GLU A 269 -0.77 -16.33 -19.25
CA GLU A 269 -1.29 -15.29 -20.14
C GLU A 269 -2.02 -15.96 -21.30
N PRO A 270 -3.37 -16.00 -21.33
CA PRO A 270 -4.11 -16.71 -22.37
C PRO A 270 -3.88 -16.13 -23.76
N PHE A 271 -3.59 -14.83 -23.85
CA PHE A 271 -3.37 -14.13 -25.11
C PHE A 271 -1.88 -13.84 -25.40
N GLY A 272 -0.99 -14.29 -24.52
CA GLY A 272 0.46 -14.05 -24.64
C GLY A 272 0.82 -12.55 -24.72
N ALA A 273 1.92 -12.25 -25.40
CA ALA A 273 2.41 -10.88 -25.52
C ALA A 273 1.45 -9.92 -26.27
N SER A 274 0.60 -10.45 -27.17
CA SER A 274 -0.40 -9.62 -27.89
C SER A 274 -1.53 -9.10 -27.00
N GLY A 275 -1.76 -9.74 -25.84
CA GLY A 275 -2.70 -9.29 -24.83
C GLY A 275 -2.14 -8.24 -23.88
N ARG A 276 -0.88 -7.85 -23.99
CA ARG A 276 -0.24 -6.87 -23.12
C ARG A 276 -0.51 -5.46 -23.60
N ILE A 277 -0.87 -4.57 -22.67
CA ILE A 277 -0.99 -3.13 -22.92
C ILE A 277 -0.17 -2.36 -21.90
N GLY A 278 0.39 -1.22 -22.31
CA GLY A 278 1.13 -0.31 -21.42
C GLY A 278 0.20 0.63 -20.66
N SER A 279 0.73 1.23 -19.60
CA SER A 279 0.09 2.31 -18.85
C SER A 279 0.97 3.57 -18.90
N PRO A 280 0.40 4.78 -18.83
CA PRO A 280 1.20 6.02 -18.74
C PRO A 280 1.84 6.23 -17.35
N PHE A 281 1.57 5.36 -16.40
CA PHE A 281 2.14 5.38 -15.06
C PHE A 281 3.28 4.36 -14.95
N SER A 282 4.23 4.64 -14.08
CA SER A 282 5.39 3.79 -13.82
C SER A 282 5.65 3.67 -12.32
N TYR A 283 6.53 2.77 -11.93
CA TYR A 283 6.92 2.55 -10.55
C TYR A 283 8.17 3.36 -10.21
N TRP A 284 8.13 4.02 -9.05
CA TRP A 284 9.16 4.96 -8.61
C TRP A 284 9.55 4.72 -7.17
N MET A 285 10.83 4.84 -6.87
CA MET A 285 11.36 4.91 -5.52
C MET A 285 11.67 6.37 -5.18
N LEU A 286 11.14 6.82 -4.05
CA LEU A 286 11.33 8.17 -3.50
C LEU A 286 11.98 8.03 -2.13
N VAL A 287 13.11 8.73 -1.91
CA VAL A 287 13.82 8.69 -0.62
C VAL A 287 13.63 10.02 0.09
N SER A 288 13.18 9.97 1.36
CA SER A 288 13.04 11.17 2.20
C SER A 288 14.37 11.91 2.32
N THR A 289 14.33 13.22 2.18
CA THR A 289 15.54 14.06 2.25
C THR A 289 16.25 13.91 3.61
N ALA A 290 15.48 13.73 4.68
CA ALA A 290 16.02 13.54 6.04
C ALA A 290 16.77 12.21 6.20
N SER A 291 16.45 11.20 5.38
CA SER A 291 16.99 9.84 5.51
C SER A 291 18.09 9.50 4.50
N ARG A 292 18.35 10.34 3.49
CA ARG A 292 19.33 10.08 2.42
C ARG A 292 20.76 9.83 2.92
N GLY A 293 21.13 10.39 4.07
CA GLY A 293 22.47 10.22 4.66
C GLY A 293 22.64 8.96 5.51
N ARG A 294 21.57 8.19 5.74
CA ARG A 294 21.59 6.99 6.57
C ARG A 294 22.05 5.78 5.76
N SER A 295 23.08 5.08 6.25
CA SER A 295 23.69 3.95 5.53
C SER A 295 22.71 2.82 5.24
N GLU A 296 21.85 2.47 6.21
CA GLU A 296 20.84 1.42 6.05
C GLU A 296 19.78 1.77 4.98
N VAL A 297 19.45 3.06 4.84
CA VAL A 297 18.53 3.53 3.80
C VAL A 297 19.19 3.45 2.42
N GLN A 298 20.47 3.79 2.32
CA GLN A 298 21.25 3.67 1.09
C GLN A 298 21.42 2.20 0.67
N GLU A 299 21.75 1.30 1.61
CA GLU A 299 21.89 -0.13 1.38
C GLU A 299 20.58 -0.74 0.88
N PHE A 300 19.46 -0.42 1.54
CA PHE A 300 18.14 -0.90 1.12
C PHE A 300 17.71 -0.29 -0.22
N GLY A 301 17.94 1.01 -0.43
CA GLY A 301 17.64 1.69 -1.70
C GLY A 301 18.40 1.06 -2.88
N ALA A 302 19.70 0.85 -2.74
CA ALA A 302 20.53 0.20 -3.75
C ALA A 302 20.07 -1.24 -4.05
N TRP A 303 19.66 -1.99 -3.02
CA TRP A 303 19.09 -3.31 -3.20
C TRP A 303 17.75 -3.26 -3.96
N VAL A 304 16.85 -2.32 -3.64
CA VAL A 304 15.58 -2.13 -4.37
C VAL A 304 15.86 -1.81 -5.85
N GLU A 305 16.82 -0.94 -6.13
CA GLU A 305 17.23 -0.61 -7.51
C GLU A 305 17.74 -1.82 -8.28
N ALA A 306 18.55 -2.65 -7.64
CA ALA A 306 19.06 -3.90 -8.24
C ALA A 306 17.92 -4.88 -8.56
N GLN A 307 16.96 -5.06 -7.61
CA GLN A 307 15.77 -5.88 -7.84
C GLN A 307 14.88 -5.32 -8.97
N ALA A 308 14.74 -4.01 -9.05
CA ALA A 308 14.00 -3.34 -10.11
C ALA A 308 14.66 -3.54 -11.48
N ALA A 309 15.98 -3.43 -11.55
CA ALA A 309 16.74 -3.69 -12.78
C ALA A 309 16.58 -5.15 -13.25
N ALA A 310 16.62 -6.11 -12.33
CA ALA A 310 16.36 -7.51 -12.63
C ALA A 310 14.94 -7.73 -13.16
N THR A 311 13.93 -7.08 -12.56
CA THR A 311 12.53 -7.15 -13.01
C THR A 311 12.38 -6.58 -14.42
N ARG A 312 12.99 -5.41 -14.73
CA ARG A 312 12.96 -4.82 -16.09
C ARG A 312 13.53 -5.78 -17.12
N ALA A 313 14.74 -6.27 -16.88
CA ALA A 313 15.41 -7.18 -17.82
C ALA A 313 14.60 -8.45 -18.08
N ALA A 314 13.99 -8.99 -17.04
CA ALA A 314 13.17 -10.19 -17.12
C ALA A 314 11.87 -9.96 -17.92
N VAL A 315 11.16 -8.86 -17.67
CA VAL A 315 9.93 -8.48 -18.40
C VAL A 315 10.21 -8.21 -19.86
N GLU A 316 11.29 -7.47 -20.19
CA GLU A 316 11.71 -7.19 -21.57
C GLU A 316 12.04 -8.46 -22.34
N THR A 317 12.75 -9.39 -21.71
CA THR A 317 13.09 -10.68 -22.31
C THR A 317 11.85 -11.52 -22.61
N SER A 318 10.85 -11.52 -21.69
CA SER A 318 9.61 -12.26 -21.88
C SER A 318 8.72 -11.71 -23.00
N GLY A 319 8.81 -10.42 -23.28
CA GLY A 319 8.09 -9.79 -24.40
C GLY A 319 8.64 -10.17 -25.78
N ARG A 320 9.88 -10.65 -25.85
CA ARG A 320 10.56 -11.01 -27.11
C ARG A 320 10.48 -12.49 -27.47
N THR A 321 10.10 -13.36 -26.55
CA THR A 321 10.05 -14.81 -26.79
C THR A 321 8.60 -15.26 -26.93
N PRO A 322 8.14 -15.75 -28.11
CA PRO A 322 6.87 -16.42 -28.20
C PRO A 322 6.98 -17.73 -27.40
N THR A 323 6.20 -17.89 -26.37
CA THR A 323 6.10 -19.12 -25.59
C THR A 323 5.57 -20.22 -26.51
N ARG A 324 6.47 -20.96 -27.13
CA ARG A 324 6.15 -22.16 -27.88
C ARG A 324 5.75 -23.24 -26.86
N VAL A 325 4.46 -23.33 -26.56
CA VAL A 325 3.93 -24.52 -25.87
C VAL A 325 4.18 -25.70 -26.79
N ALA A 326 5.07 -26.60 -26.39
CA ALA A 326 5.33 -27.85 -27.12
C ALA A 326 4.01 -28.63 -27.18
N SER A 327 3.49 -28.80 -28.39
CA SER A 327 2.42 -29.80 -28.65
C SER A 327 2.91 -31.18 -28.22
N PRO A 328 2.14 -31.93 -27.44
CA PRO A 328 2.47 -33.33 -27.19
C PRO A 328 2.46 -34.10 -28.51
N ALA A 329 3.56 -34.83 -28.78
CA ALA A 329 3.69 -35.66 -29.93
C ALA A 329 2.53 -36.69 -30.01
N PRO A 330 1.96 -36.95 -31.19
CA PRO A 330 0.91 -37.95 -31.33
C PRO A 330 1.47 -39.31 -30.95
N SER A 331 0.82 -39.97 -29.96
CA SER A 331 1.13 -41.34 -29.57
C SER A 331 0.91 -42.28 -30.76
N ALA A 332 1.97 -42.95 -31.21
CA ALA A 332 1.89 -43.99 -32.20
C ALA A 332 0.96 -45.12 -31.70
N ARG A 333 -0.11 -45.37 -32.43
CA ARG A 333 -0.92 -46.56 -32.25
C ARG A 333 -0.14 -47.81 -32.66
N PRO A 334 -0.12 -48.87 -31.88
CA PRO A 334 0.43 -50.13 -32.38
C PRO A 334 -0.49 -50.70 -33.43
N VAL A 335 0.10 -51.06 -34.58
CA VAL A 335 -0.54 -51.82 -35.63
C VAL A 335 -0.72 -53.26 -35.15
N ARG A 336 -1.93 -53.75 -35.21
CA ARG A 336 -2.25 -55.16 -35.45
C ARG A 336 -3.21 -55.26 -36.60
#